data_37bb8bf2d4b369a0708f22ac80b88697
#
_entry.id   37bb8bf2d4b369a0708f22ac80b88697
#
_cell.length_a   1.000
_cell.length_b   1.000
_cell.length_c   1.000
_cell.angle_alpha   90.00
_cell.angle_beta   90.00
_cell.angle_gamma   90.00
#
_symmetry.space_group_name_H-M   'P 1'
#
loop_
_entity.id
_entity.type
_entity.pdbx_description
1 polymer ?
#
loop_
_entity_poly.entity_id
_entity_poly.type
_entity_poly.pdbx_seq_one_letter_code
_entity_poly.pdbx_strand_id
1 'polypeptide(L)'
;EFKLITGQSGCGKSTLLKIVASLISPSSGEILFEGKEISTLKPEAYRQQVSYCAQTPALFGDTVYDNLIFPWQIRNKRPEPDAFLSDLAHFDLPETILKKSINELSGGEKQRVSLIRNLQFLPKILLLDEITSALDESNKRNVNELIHHYVRDKNIAVLWVTHDKDEIEHADNVITLQPHAGEMQEARNERA
;
A
#
# COMPACT_ATOMS: atom_id res chain seq x y z
N GLU A 1 12.29 4.79 -7.30
CA GLU A 1 12.88 5.01 -5.96
C GLU A 1 12.13 4.18 -4.93
N PHE A 2 12.86 3.54 -3.99
CA PHE A 2 12.29 2.69 -2.95
C PHE A 2 12.79 3.16 -1.58
N LYS A 3 11.87 3.42 -0.64
CA LYS A 3 12.19 3.81 0.73
C LYS A 3 11.35 3.05 1.74
N LEU A 4 12.01 2.47 2.74
CA LEU A 4 11.35 1.92 3.93
C LEU A 4 11.20 2.98 5.01
N ILE A 5 10.06 2.94 5.68
CA ILE A 5 9.78 3.77 6.86
C ILE A 5 9.56 2.84 8.04
N THR A 6 10.36 3.03 9.08
CA THR A 6 10.27 2.28 10.34
C THR A 6 10.19 3.22 11.53
N GLY A 7 10.00 2.67 12.72
CA GLY A 7 9.90 3.42 13.96
C GLY A 7 9.00 2.71 14.97
N GLN A 8 8.97 3.19 16.19
CA GLN A 8 8.13 2.63 17.25
C GLN A 8 6.66 2.64 16.87
N SER A 9 5.88 1.70 17.42
CA SER A 9 4.43 1.70 17.29
C SER A 9 3.86 3.02 17.83
N GLY A 10 2.92 3.62 17.10
CA GLY A 10 2.30 4.89 17.48
C GLY A 10 3.11 6.16 17.10
N CYS A 11 4.30 6.04 16.48
CA CYS A 11 5.09 7.23 16.11
C CYS A 11 4.57 7.97 14.85
N GLY A 12 3.42 7.57 14.31
CA GLY A 12 2.77 8.31 13.21
C GLY A 12 3.08 7.82 11.80
N LYS A 13 3.67 6.62 11.61
CA LYS A 13 4.01 6.09 10.27
C LYS A 13 2.80 5.99 9.33
N SER A 14 1.73 5.34 9.79
CA SER A 14 0.49 5.21 9.01
C SER A 14 -0.17 6.57 8.76
N THR A 15 -0.12 7.46 9.73
CA THR A 15 -0.59 8.86 9.61
C THR A 15 0.17 9.59 8.50
N LEU A 16 1.50 9.46 8.47
CA LEU A 16 2.33 10.05 7.42
C LEU A 16 1.91 9.56 6.03
N LEU A 17 1.75 8.24 5.85
CA LEU A 17 1.31 7.68 4.56
C LEU A 17 -0.08 8.18 4.16
N LYS A 18 -1.02 8.28 5.10
CA LYS A 18 -2.37 8.81 4.84
C LYS A 18 -2.36 10.28 4.44
N ILE A 19 -1.47 11.09 5.03
CA ILE A 19 -1.27 12.49 4.65
C ILE A 19 -0.71 12.56 3.22
N VAL A 20 0.33 11.79 2.91
CA VAL A 20 0.91 11.71 1.56
C VAL A 20 -0.13 11.22 0.53
N ALA A 21 -1.01 10.31 0.92
CA ALA A 21 -2.12 9.83 0.09
C ALA A 21 -3.27 10.84 -0.07
N SER A 22 -3.19 12.00 0.59
CA SER A 22 -4.29 12.98 0.65
C SER A 22 -5.61 12.41 1.21
N LEU A 23 -5.51 11.47 2.15
CA LEU A 23 -6.65 10.89 2.86
C LEU A 23 -6.99 11.69 4.12
N ILE A 24 -5.99 12.32 4.72
CA ILE A 24 -6.11 13.25 5.85
C ILE A 24 -5.24 14.48 5.59
N SER A 25 -5.63 15.61 6.14
CA SER A 25 -4.87 16.86 6.01
C SER A 25 -3.78 16.96 7.09
N PRO A 26 -2.58 17.50 6.76
CA PRO A 26 -1.56 17.77 7.77
C PRO A 26 -1.99 18.93 8.67
N SER A 27 -1.54 18.93 9.91
CA SER A 27 -1.74 20.05 10.86
C SER A 27 -0.88 21.28 10.48
N SER A 28 0.28 21.02 9.88
CA SER A 28 1.23 22.04 9.42
C SER A 28 2.18 21.43 8.37
N GLY A 29 2.93 22.28 7.68
CA GLY A 29 3.82 21.88 6.61
C GLY A 29 3.12 21.75 5.27
N GLU A 30 3.91 21.41 4.26
CA GLU A 30 3.44 21.22 2.89
C GLU A 30 4.00 19.92 2.30
N ILE A 31 3.29 19.35 1.34
CA ILE A 31 3.75 18.20 0.54
C ILE A 31 3.70 18.61 -0.91
N LEU A 32 4.82 18.45 -1.59
CA LEU A 32 4.93 18.74 -3.01
C LEU A 32 4.97 17.44 -3.83
N PHE A 33 4.12 17.38 -4.84
CA PHE A 33 4.12 16.35 -5.86
C PHE A 33 4.44 16.99 -7.20
N GLU A 34 5.57 16.58 -7.80
CA GLU A 34 6.06 17.18 -9.05
C GLU A 34 6.14 18.72 -8.98
N GLY A 35 6.58 19.25 -7.84
CA GLY A 35 6.73 20.69 -7.60
C GLY A 35 5.44 21.46 -7.30
N LYS A 36 4.31 20.77 -7.18
CA LYS A 36 3.03 21.40 -6.83
C LYS A 36 2.54 20.89 -5.48
N GLU A 37 2.05 21.80 -4.64
CA GLU A 37 1.45 21.43 -3.37
C GLU A 37 0.21 20.56 -3.57
N ILE A 38 0.15 19.42 -2.88
CA ILE A 38 -0.91 18.42 -3.09
C ILE A 38 -2.31 18.95 -2.74
N SER A 39 -2.42 19.89 -1.80
CA SER A 39 -3.68 20.55 -1.42
C SER A 39 -4.32 21.36 -2.56
N THR A 40 -3.53 21.76 -3.56
CA THR A 40 -3.99 22.50 -4.74
C THR A 40 -4.44 21.61 -5.88
N LEU A 41 -4.19 20.30 -5.78
CA LEU A 41 -4.52 19.33 -6.81
C LEU A 41 -5.94 18.75 -6.59
N LYS A 42 -6.60 18.35 -7.67
CA LYS A 42 -7.86 17.62 -7.58
C LYS A 42 -7.62 16.26 -6.92
N PRO A 43 -8.28 15.94 -5.79
CA PRO A 43 -8.03 14.71 -5.04
C PRO A 43 -8.14 13.42 -5.90
N GLU A 44 -9.13 13.37 -6.78
CA GLU A 44 -9.36 12.21 -7.65
C GLU A 44 -8.20 11.99 -8.62
N ALA A 45 -7.69 13.07 -9.23
CA ALA A 45 -6.57 13.01 -10.16
C ALA A 45 -5.26 12.66 -9.43
N TYR A 46 -5.06 13.22 -8.24
CA TYR A 46 -3.90 12.91 -7.40
C TYR A 46 -3.88 11.44 -6.96
N ARG A 47 -4.99 10.92 -6.45
CA ARG A 47 -5.12 9.54 -5.98
C ARG A 47 -5.01 8.48 -7.08
N GLN A 48 -5.20 8.86 -8.34
CA GLN A 48 -4.88 7.97 -9.46
C GLN A 48 -3.36 7.82 -9.67
N GLN A 49 -2.56 8.79 -9.25
CA GLN A 49 -1.11 8.79 -9.38
C GLN A 49 -0.40 8.34 -8.10
N VAL A 50 -1.05 8.47 -6.95
CA VAL A 50 -0.53 8.08 -5.63
C VAL A 50 -1.51 7.11 -5.00
N SER A 51 -1.14 5.83 -4.97
CA SER A 51 -1.98 4.74 -4.47
C SER A 51 -1.57 4.34 -3.06
N TYR A 52 -2.55 4.13 -2.19
CA TYR A 52 -2.36 3.72 -0.79
C TYR A 52 -2.94 2.32 -0.55
N CYS A 53 -2.10 1.43 -0.04
CA CYS A 53 -2.47 0.08 0.37
C CYS A 53 -2.43 0.00 1.90
N ALA A 54 -3.59 -0.14 2.51
CA ALA A 54 -3.72 -0.20 3.97
C ALA A 54 -3.26 -1.56 4.53
N GLN A 55 -2.84 -1.56 5.79
CA GLN A 55 -2.52 -2.77 6.55
C GLN A 55 -3.71 -3.74 6.60
N THR A 56 -4.91 -3.23 6.86
CA THR A 56 -6.14 -4.01 6.74
C THR A 56 -6.78 -3.70 5.39
N PRO A 57 -6.81 -4.66 4.45
CA PRO A 57 -7.33 -4.41 3.13
C PRO A 57 -8.84 -4.16 3.17
N ALA A 58 -9.28 -3.07 2.59
CA ALA A 58 -10.69 -2.74 2.38
C ALA A 58 -11.16 -3.34 1.06
N LEU A 59 -11.83 -4.48 1.11
CA LEU A 59 -12.51 -5.09 -0.01
C LEU A 59 -14.00 -4.73 0.02
N PHE A 60 -14.62 -4.64 -1.14
CA PHE A 60 -16.03 -4.28 -1.30
C PHE A 60 -16.70 -5.19 -2.35
N GLY A 61 -18.01 -5.00 -2.55
CA GLY A 61 -18.79 -5.87 -3.43
C GLY A 61 -18.92 -7.28 -2.86
N ASP A 62 -19.22 -8.23 -3.70
CA ASP A 62 -19.47 -9.61 -3.31
C ASP A 62 -18.29 -10.54 -3.59
N THR A 63 -17.54 -10.28 -4.66
CA THR A 63 -16.50 -11.18 -5.17
C THR A 63 -15.13 -10.52 -5.32
N VAL A 64 -14.11 -11.35 -5.48
CA VAL A 64 -12.77 -10.91 -5.88
C VAL A 64 -12.82 -10.16 -7.20
N TYR A 65 -13.57 -10.66 -8.17
CA TYR A 65 -13.72 -10.00 -9.48
C TYR A 65 -14.24 -8.57 -9.36
N ASP A 66 -15.22 -8.30 -8.48
CA ASP A 66 -15.73 -6.95 -8.24
C ASP A 66 -14.64 -5.98 -7.81
N ASN A 67 -13.69 -6.46 -7.02
CA ASN A 67 -12.56 -5.66 -6.57
C ASN A 67 -11.55 -5.38 -7.69
N LEU A 68 -11.22 -6.37 -8.51
CA LEU A 68 -10.22 -6.21 -9.57
C LEU A 68 -10.72 -5.38 -10.74
N ILE A 69 -12.02 -5.45 -11.05
CA ILE A 69 -12.62 -4.67 -12.13
C ILE A 69 -12.87 -3.20 -11.75
N PHE A 70 -12.99 -2.88 -10.47
CA PHE A 70 -13.33 -1.54 -10.01
C PHE A 70 -12.42 -0.43 -10.55
N PRO A 71 -11.08 -0.55 -10.56
CA PRO A 71 -10.19 0.46 -11.14
C PRO A 71 -10.46 0.73 -12.62
N TRP A 72 -10.95 -0.27 -13.35
CA TRP A 72 -11.36 -0.14 -14.74
C TRP A 72 -12.69 0.60 -14.89
N GLN A 73 -13.66 0.26 -14.05
CA GLN A 73 -14.98 0.87 -14.04
C GLN A 73 -14.93 2.37 -13.78
N ILE A 74 -14.16 2.82 -12.78
CA ILE A 74 -14.03 4.25 -12.45
C ILE A 74 -13.34 5.06 -13.56
N ARG A 75 -12.63 4.38 -14.48
CA ARG A 75 -12.00 4.99 -15.66
C ARG A 75 -12.81 4.83 -16.94
N ASN A 76 -14.04 4.31 -16.84
CA ASN A 76 -14.89 3.96 -17.99
C ASN A 76 -14.18 3.05 -19.01
N LYS A 77 -13.34 2.12 -18.50
CA LYS A 77 -12.61 1.12 -19.30
C LYS A 77 -13.13 -0.27 -18.98
N ARG A 78 -12.91 -1.20 -19.90
CA ARG A 78 -13.17 -2.63 -19.70
C ARG A 78 -11.85 -3.39 -19.83
N PRO A 79 -11.55 -4.32 -18.89
CA PRO A 79 -10.38 -5.18 -19.01
C PRO A 79 -10.61 -6.19 -20.14
N GLU A 80 -9.51 -6.65 -20.74
CA GLU A 80 -9.53 -7.86 -21.55
C GLU A 80 -9.92 -9.07 -20.68
N PRO A 81 -10.53 -10.13 -21.28
CA PRO A 81 -11.01 -11.28 -20.51
C PRO A 81 -9.96 -11.92 -19.60
N ASP A 82 -8.71 -11.96 -20.04
CA ASP A 82 -7.59 -12.58 -19.33
C ASP A 82 -6.69 -11.58 -18.59
N ALA A 83 -7.15 -10.33 -18.45
CA ALA A 83 -6.33 -9.24 -17.88
C ALA A 83 -5.80 -9.52 -16.47
N PHE A 84 -6.53 -10.32 -15.69
CA PHE A 84 -6.15 -10.61 -14.29
C PHE A 84 -5.33 -11.87 -14.11
N LEU A 85 -5.22 -12.75 -15.12
CA LEU A 85 -4.60 -14.08 -14.97
C LEU A 85 -3.12 -13.99 -14.64
N SER A 86 -2.41 -13.09 -15.31
CA SER A 86 -0.98 -12.88 -15.05
C SER A 86 -0.74 -12.33 -13.64
N ASP A 87 -1.55 -11.36 -13.21
CA ASP A 87 -1.43 -10.78 -11.88
C ASP A 87 -1.74 -11.83 -10.80
N LEU A 88 -2.81 -12.60 -10.96
CA LEU A 88 -3.15 -13.69 -10.03
C LEU A 88 -2.01 -14.69 -9.92
N ALA A 89 -1.42 -15.09 -11.04
CA ALA A 89 -0.30 -16.04 -11.04
C ALA A 89 0.93 -15.47 -10.32
N HIS A 90 1.27 -14.21 -10.52
CA HIS A 90 2.38 -13.55 -9.82
C HIS A 90 2.18 -13.48 -8.29
N PHE A 91 0.94 -13.45 -7.84
CA PHE A 91 0.58 -13.43 -6.42
C PHE A 91 0.18 -14.80 -5.86
N ASP A 92 0.49 -15.89 -6.57
CA ASP A 92 0.17 -17.25 -6.13
C ASP A 92 -1.34 -17.45 -5.83
N LEU A 93 -2.20 -16.85 -6.64
CA LEU A 93 -3.64 -17.00 -6.53
C LEU A 93 -4.20 -17.77 -7.74
N PRO A 94 -5.05 -18.78 -7.53
CA PRO A 94 -5.66 -19.51 -8.62
C PRO A 94 -6.72 -18.65 -9.33
N GLU A 95 -6.93 -18.89 -10.63
CA GLU A 95 -7.96 -18.19 -11.41
C GLU A 95 -9.37 -18.33 -10.79
N THR A 96 -9.64 -19.48 -10.19
CA THR A 96 -10.92 -19.77 -9.54
C THR A 96 -11.26 -18.80 -8.41
N ILE A 97 -10.27 -18.08 -7.87
CA ILE A 97 -10.49 -17.10 -6.80
C ILE A 97 -11.36 -15.92 -7.26
N LEU A 98 -11.40 -15.63 -8.57
CA LEU A 98 -12.20 -14.51 -9.12
C LEU A 98 -13.68 -14.58 -8.73
N LYS A 99 -14.23 -15.78 -8.65
CA LYS A 99 -15.65 -16.04 -8.30
C LYS A 99 -15.87 -16.19 -6.80
N LYS A 100 -14.80 -16.22 -5.99
CA LYS A 100 -14.89 -16.43 -4.55
C LYS A 100 -15.46 -15.18 -3.87
N SER A 101 -16.32 -15.41 -2.87
CA SER A 101 -16.81 -14.33 -2.02
C SER A 101 -15.66 -13.71 -1.22
N ILE A 102 -15.66 -12.39 -1.09
CA ILE A 102 -14.66 -11.69 -0.27
C ILE A 102 -14.68 -12.13 1.20
N ASN A 103 -15.82 -12.62 1.70
CA ASN A 103 -15.98 -13.13 3.06
C ASN A 103 -15.32 -14.50 3.28
N GLU A 104 -15.03 -15.23 2.23
CA GLU A 104 -14.39 -16.55 2.27
C GLU A 104 -12.87 -16.49 2.12
N LEU A 105 -12.31 -15.30 1.92
CA LEU A 105 -10.88 -15.10 1.74
C LEU A 105 -10.14 -15.14 3.09
N SER A 106 -8.96 -15.77 3.09
CA SER A 106 -7.99 -15.62 4.18
C SER A 106 -7.46 -14.18 4.26
N GLY A 107 -6.84 -13.80 5.37
CA GLY A 107 -6.20 -12.49 5.53
C GLY A 107 -5.14 -12.23 4.46
N GLY A 108 -4.30 -13.23 4.16
CA GLY A 108 -3.29 -13.14 3.12
C GLY A 108 -3.88 -13.05 1.71
N GLU A 109 -4.95 -13.77 1.42
CA GLU A 109 -5.68 -13.66 0.15
C GLU A 109 -6.28 -12.26 -0.03
N LYS A 110 -6.93 -11.71 1.00
CA LYS A 110 -7.45 -10.33 0.98
C LYS A 110 -6.36 -9.31 0.69
N GLN A 111 -5.21 -9.45 1.31
CA GLN A 111 -4.07 -8.55 1.13
C GLN A 111 -3.56 -8.60 -0.31
N ARG A 112 -3.38 -9.78 -0.87
CA ARG A 112 -2.92 -9.96 -2.25
C ARG A 112 -3.93 -9.43 -3.26
N VAL A 113 -5.22 -9.70 -3.08
CA VAL A 113 -6.29 -9.14 -3.93
C VAL A 113 -6.31 -7.61 -3.87
N SER A 114 -6.18 -7.02 -2.69
CA SER A 114 -6.09 -5.57 -2.53
C SER A 114 -4.88 -4.99 -3.28
N LEU A 115 -3.74 -5.64 -3.20
CA LEU A 115 -2.53 -5.20 -3.88
C LEU A 115 -2.67 -5.30 -5.40
N ILE A 116 -3.18 -6.42 -5.92
CA ILE A 116 -3.48 -6.57 -7.36
C ILE A 116 -4.42 -5.46 -7.84
N ARG A 117 -5.48 -5.16 -7.09
CA ARG A 117 -6.41 -4.08 -7.42
C ARG A 117 -5.70 -2.74 -7.58
N ASN A 118 -4.81 -2.41 -6.65
CA ASN A 118 -4.06 -1.15 -6.67
C ASN A 118 -3.01 -1.08 -7.79
N LEU A 119 -2.61 -2.21 -8.34
CA LEU A 119 -1.63 -2.30 -9.43
C LEU A 119 -2.25 -2.42 -10.82
N GLN A 120 -3.58 -2.48 -10.96
CA GLN A 120 -4.25 -2.56 -12.27
C GLN A 120 -3.92 -1.37 -13.17
N PHE A 121 -3.80 -0.18 -12.61
CA PHE A 121 -3.28 1.01 -13.27
C PHE A 121 -2.12 1.51 -12.42
N LEU A 122 -0.89 1.32 -12.91
CA LEU A 122 0.31 1.61 -12.15
C LEU A 122 0.34 3.08 -11.72
N PRO A 123 0.43 3.35 -10.41
CA PRO A 123 0.61 4.70 -9.91
C PRO A 123 2.05 5.17 -10.16
N LYS A 124 2.30 6.48 -10.03
CA LYS A 124 3.67 7.00 -9.95
C LYS A 124 4.29 6.71 -8.57
N ILE A 125 3.47 6.75 -7.52
CA ILE A 125 3.88 6.48 -6.15
C ILE A 125 2.95 5.45 -5.54
N LEU A 126 3.53 4.41 -4.94
CA LEU A 126 2.83 3.37 -4.20
C LEU A 126 3.19 3.49 -2.72
N LEU A 127 2.17 3.67 -1.89
CA LEU A 127 2.28 3.79 -0.44
C LEU A 127 1.79 2.48 0.19
N LEU A 128 2.69 1.77 0.87
CA LEU A 128 2.44 0.46 1.45
C LEU A 128 2.50 0.53 2.98
N ASP A 129 1.40 0.22 3.64
CA ASP A 129 1.28 0.29 5.09
C ASP A 129 1.20 -1.11 5.70
N GLU A 130 2.35 -1.66 6.09
CA GLU A 130 2.49 -2.98 6.74
C GLU A 130 1.78 -4.12 5.99
N ILE A 131 1.83 -4.11 4.67
CA ILE A 131 1.05 -5.02 3.82
C ILE A 131 1.45 -6.50 3.90
N THR A 132 2.61 -6.80 4.45
CA THR A 132 3.13 -8.17 4.57
C THR A 132 2.81 -8.83 5.91
N SER A 133 2.24 -8.09 6.86
CA SER A 133 2.03 -8.56 8.24
C SER A 133 1.12 -9.80 8.35
N ALA A 134 0.20 -9.99 7.41
CA ALA A 134 -0.71 -11.16 7.37
C ALA A 134 -0.24 -12.28 6.43
N LEU A 135 0.96 -12.16 5.84
CA LEU A 135 1.51 -13.10 4.87
C LEU A 135 2.48 -14.08 5.55
N ASP A 136 2.54 -15.30 5.03
CA ASP A 136 3.62 -16.24 5.32
C ASP A 136 4.92 -15.83 4.62
N GLU A 137 6.05 -16.44 5.01
CA GLU A 137 7.38 -16.08 4.51
C GLU A 137 7.53 -16.22 2.98
N SER A 138 6.86 -17.21 2.37
CA SER A 138 6.89 -17.40 0.92
C SER A 138 6.19 -16.25 0.22
N ASN A 139 4.98 -15.91 0.67
CA ASN A 139 4.21 -14.80 0.10
C ASN A 139 4.84 -13.44 0.37
N LYS A 140 5.49 -13.24 1.53
CA LYS A 140 6.27 -12.02 1.79
C LYS A 140 7.36 -11.84 0.75
N ARG A 141 8.16 -12.89 0.47
CA ARG A 141 9.22 -12.85 -0.53
C ARG A 141 8.68 -12.53 -1.94
N ASN A 142 7.59 -13.20 -2.34
CA ASN A 142 6.97 -12.95 -3.64
C ASN A 142 6.50 -11.49 -3.78
N VAL A 143 5.87 -10.93 -2.74
CA VAL A 143 5.44 -9.52 -2.74
C VAL A 143 6.63 -8.59 -2.80
N ASN A 144 7.69 -8.85 -2.01
CA ASN A 144 8.92 -8.05 -2.03
C ASN A 144 9.57 -8.02 -3.42
N GLU A 145 9.78 -9.18 -4.03
CA GLU A 145 10.36 -9.31 -5.36
C GLU A 145 9.54 -8.55 -6.41
N LEU A 146 8.21 -8.69 -6.34
CA LEU A 146 7.30 -8.01 -7.26
C LEU A 146 7.35 -6.49 -7.12
N ILE A 147 7.34 -5.97 -5.89
CA ILE A 147 7.45 -4.51 -5.65
C ILE A 147 8.79 -3.98 -6.17
N HIS A 148 9.90 -4.68 -5.90
CA HIS A 148 11.19 -4.30 -6.43
C HIS A 148 11.26 -4.36 -7.96
N HIS A 149 10.59 -5.34 -8.58
CA HIS A 149 10.45 -5.40 -10.05
C HIS A 149 9.73 -4.15 -10.58
N TYR A 150 8.60 -3.75 -10.00
CA TYR A 150 7.90 -2.54 -10.41
C TYR A 150 8.73 -1.26 -10.24
N VAL A 151 9.50 -1.16 -9.15
CA VAL A 151 10.41 -0.02 -8.95
C VAL A 151 11.47 0.06 -10.05
N ARG A 152 12.09 -1.08 -10.41
CA ARG A 152 13.15 -1.13 -11.42
C ARG A 152 12.64 -0.93 -12.83
N ASP A 153 11.60 -1.70 -13.19
CA ASP A 153 11.24 -1.88 -14.60
C ASP A 153 10.08 -0.97 -15.03
N LYS A 154 9.27 -0.52 -14.07
CA LYS A 154 8.14 0.38 -14.32
C LYS A 154 8.36 1.79 -13.79
N ASN A 155 9.51 2.05 -13.17
CA ASN A 155 9.91 3.36 -12.67
C ASN A 155 8.90 4.01 -11.70
N ILE A 156 8.26 3.21 -10.85
CA ILE A 156 7.42 3.72 -9.77
C ILE A 156 8.27 4.05 -8.54
N ALA A 157 7.80 5.00 -7.73
CA ALA A 157 8.35 5.24 -6.40
C ALA A 157 7.53 4.49 -5.35
N VAL A 158 8.20 3.96 -4.33
CA VAL A 158 7.56 3.22 -3.22
C VAL A 158 7.98 3.80 -1.89
N LEU A 159 7.01 4.10 -1.05
CA LEU A 159 7.17 4.32 0.39
C LEU A 159 6.50 3.16 1.12
N TRP A 160 7.29 2.40 1.87
CA TRP A 160 6.81 1.20 2.55
C TRP A 160 7.03 1.29 4.05
N VAL A 161 5.96 1.31 4.81
CA VAL A 161 5.99 1.17 6.27
C VAL A 161 6.03 -0.30 6.62
N THR A 162 7.05 -0.72 7.37
CA THR A 162 7.20 -2.10 7.84
C THR A 162 7.84 -2.17 9.21
N HIS A 163 7.54 -3.25 9.94
CA HIS A 163 8.22 -3.69 11.15
C HIS A 163 9.00 -5.00 10.96
N ASP A 164 8.94 -5.56 9.75
CA ASP A 164 9.63 -6.79 9.41
C ASP A 164 11.14 -6.54 9.38
N LYS A 165 11.89 -7.33 10.19
CA LYS A 165 13.34 -7.15 10.34
C LYS A 165 14.10 -7.48 9.06
N ASP A 166 13.66 -8.53 8.36
CA ASP A 166 14.32 -8.96 7.13
C ASP A 166 14.14 -7.92 6.03
N GLU A 167 12.95 -7.32 5.95
CA GLU A 167 12.68 -6.21 5.02
C GLU A 167 13.57 -5.00 5.33
N ILE A 168 13.73 -4.65 6.62
CA ILE A 168 14.54 -3.52 7.06
C ILE A 168 16.03 -3.77 6.82
N GLU A 169 16.53 -4.97 7.13
CA GLU A 169 17.95 -5.33 6.99
C GLU A 169 18.43 -5.34 5.53
N HIS A 170 17.54 -5.66 4.59
CA HIS A 170 17.85 -5.72 3.17
C HIS A 170 17.54 -4.44 2.39
N ALA A 171 17.12 -3.38 3.07
CA ALA A 171 16.75 -2.12 2.42
C ALA A 171 17.93 -1.15 2.33
N ASP A 172 18.12 -0.57 1.13
CA ASP A 172 19.15 0.44 0.87
C ASP A 172 18.85 1.80 1.50
N ASN A 173 17.54 2.13 1.63
CA ASN A 173 17.07 3.43 2.11
C ASN A 173 16.01 3.24 3.19
N VAL A 174 16.39 3.49 4.45
CA VAL A 174 15.49 3.40 5.60
C VAL A 174 15.36 4.76 6.27
N ILE A 175 14.12 5.17 6.49
CA ILE A 175 13.76 6.37 7.27
C ILE A 175 13.20 5.90 8.60
N THR A 176 13.82 6.30 9.71
CA THR A 176 13.34 5.99 11.06
C THR A 176 12.59 7.18 11.64
N LEU A 177 11.28 7.02 11.85
CA LEU A 177 10.48 8.04 12.54
C LEU A 177 10.66 7.91 14.06
N GLN A 178 10.85 9.06 14.68
CA GLN A 178 10.94 9.15 16.13
C GLN A 178 9.62 9.67 16.73
N PRO A 179 9.19 9.17 17.90
CA PRO A 179 8.01 9.72 18.57
C PRO A 179 8.23 11.19 18.92
N HIS A 180 7.16 11.97 18.85
CA HIS A 180 7.21 13.38 19.25
C HIS A 180 7.61 13.49 20.73
N ALA A 181 8.47 14.43 21.09
CA ALA A 181 9.00 14.61 22.46
C ALA A 181 7.88 14.75 23.54
N GLY A 182 6.69 15.21 23.18
CA GLY A 182 5.52 15.27 24.05
C GLY A 182 4.92 13.92 24.44
N GLU A 183 4.91 12.94 23.51
CA GLU A 183 4.34 11.62 23.76
C GLU A 183 5.26 10.74 24.64
N MET A 184 6.56 11.01 24.63
CA MET A 184 7.51 10.32 25.51
C MET A 184 7.32 10.68 27.00
N GLN A 185 6.74 11.81 27.29
CA GLN A 185 6.48 12.27 28.66
C GLN A 185 5.20 11.65 29.24
N GLU A 186 4.17 11.48 28.41
CA GLU A 186 2.93 10.79 28.82
C GLU A 186 3.13 9.31 29.05
N ALA A 187 3.85 8.62 28.19
CA ALA A 187 4.16 7.18 28.34
C ALA A 187 5.07 6.88 29.56
N ARG A 188 5.84 7.86 30.05
CA ARG A 188 6.61 7.74 31.30
C ARG A 188 5.75 7.95 32.53
N ASN A 189 4.76 8.81 32.46
CA ASN A 189 3.85 9.10 33.58
C ASN A 189 2.80 8.00 33.80
N GLU A 190 2.44 7.25 32.77
CA GLU A 190 1.54 6.09 32.90
C GLU A 190 2.21 4.82 33.45
N ARG A 191 3.56 4.80 33.54
CA ARG A 191 4.36 3.67 34.07
C ARG A 191 4.96 3.96 35.45
N ALA A 192 4.66 5.09 36.05
CA ALA A 192 5.08 5.50 37.39
C ALA A 192 3.90 5.48 38.36
#